data_8ceb10ccbdf1cec47d942c8ecc9d9f56
#
_entry.id   8ceb10ccbdf1cec47d942c8ecc9d9f56
#
_cell.length_a   1.000
_cell.length_b   1.000
_cell.length_c   1.000
_cell.angle_alpha   90.00
_cell.angle_beta   90.00
_cell.angle_gamma   90.00
#
_symmetry.space_group_name_H-M   'P 1'
#
loop_
_entity.id
_entity.type
_entity.pdbx_description
1 polymer ?
#
loop_
_entity_poly.entity_id
_entity_poly.type
_entity_poly.pdbx_seq_one_letter_code
_entity_poly.pdbx_strand_id
1 'polypeptide(L)'
;MPRLDAGHFGNHNTGMKTHRFEVTRRDWLRNVAAISGAAWSFNSSTGVSAPVASGLPQVSPEELDLDPRRLQVAYDLMTKWTTGPNAPVPGGAILAGRNGKTVVPRFFGRQGPEPDAEPIRRDAMFYMASVTKPVIFTAAMLLVERGQLNLSDRVSRYIPEFTGQGREDAQVLHFFTHTSGLPDELPNNGQLRGQQAPLSRFVEEILKTPLLFAPGANFSYSSSGTILTAEIVQRLSGRPIHDFVREEILEPLGMKSTGLGSRGFERGRLVRTIVPDYQVGNPGNWNSKYWQEFGSPAGGLFSTPEDYAVICALMLGGGQWNGVRLLSPATVRMMTTNRLDDLPDVPEPVRRTQPWGLGWRLNHRGTSDNWSDLLSPQVFGHTGSAGNVVWMDPATQGFCVILTNYLRARAPWRLVHLSNAIASAFL
;
A
#
# COMPACT_ATOMS: atom_id res chain seq x y z
N MET A 1 27.45 47.39 -44.77
CA MET A 1 28.90 47.64 -44.67
C MET A 1 29.24 47.88 -43.20
N PRO A 2 30.37 47.39 -42.68
CA PRO A 2 31.37 46.56 -43.25
C PRO A 2 31.51 45.13 -42.63
N ARG A 3 32.23 44.29 -43.34
CA ARG A 3 32.74 42.98 -42.99
C ARG A 3 33.96 43.14 -42.07
N LEU A 4 34.17 42.19 -41.12
CA LEU A 4 35.47 41.88 -40.56
C LEU A 4 35.58 40.34 -40.33
N ASP A 5 36.45 39.83 -40.94
CA ASP A 5 37.51 38.85 -41.02
C ASP A 5 37.50 37.64 -40.07
N ALA A 6 37.79 36.52 -40.75
CA ALA A 6 38.07 35.20 -40.17
C ALA A 6 39.45 35.16 -39.51
N GLY A 7 39.51 34.62 -38.29
CA GLY A 7 40.71 34.25 -37.57
C GLY A 7 40.84 32.74 -37.43
N HIS A 8 41.82 32.16 -38.07
CA HIS A 8 42.29 30.79 -37.90
C HIS A 8 42.75 30.50 -36.47
N PHE A 9 42.27 29.44 -35.86
CA PHE A 9 42.99 28.76 -34.77
C PHE A 9 43.04 27.25 -35.03
N GLY A 10 44.24 26.74 -34.84
CA GLY A 10 44.69 25.44 -35.25
C GLY A 10 44.13 24.25 -34.49
N ASN A 11 44.12 23.14 -35.22
CA ASN A 11 43.90 21.78 -34.75
C ASN A 11 44.99 21.35 -33.75
N HIS A 12 44.62 21.06 -32.50
CA HIS A 12 45.36 20.13 -31.66
C HIS A 12 44.50 18.89 -31.37
N ASN A 13 44.85 17.85 -32.11
CA ASN A 13 44.33 16.51 -32.00
C ASN A 13 45.00 15.80 -30.79
N THR A 14 44.33 15.70 -29.63
CA THR A 14 44.73 14.81 -28.52
C THR A 14 43.74 13.67 -28.46
N GLY A 15 44.16 12.53 -28.99
CA GLY A 15 43.41 11.29 -29.00
C GLY A 15 43.14 10.77 -27.57
N MET A 16 41.90 10.88 -27.13
CA MET A 16 41.38 10.17 -25.97
C MET A 16 40.89 8.79 -26.44
N LYS A 17 41.67 7.74 -26.14
CA LYS A 17 41.23 6.36 -26.31
C LYS A 17 40.12 6.08 -25.29
N THR A 18 38.90 5.99 -25.76
CA THR A 18 37.77 5.44 -24.95
C THR A 18 37.94 3.93 -24.85
N HIS A 19 38.40 3.46 -23.70
CA HIS A 19 38.32 2.04 -23.37
C HIS A 19 36.86 1.70 -23.06
N ARG A 20 36.19 1.01 -23.99
CA ARG A 20 34.95 0.28 -23.71
C ARG A 20 35.30 -0.91 -22.83
N PHE A 21 34.87 -0.87 -21.57
CA PHE A 21 34.85 -2.07 -20.73
C PHE A 21 33.62 -2.89 -21.12
N GLU A 22 33.80 -3.92 -21.92
CA GLU A 22 32.79 -4.98 -22.09
C GLU A 22 32.89 -5.94 -20.89
N VAL A 23 31.98 -5.79 -19.95
CA VAL A 23 31.82 -6.75 -18.84
C VAL A 23 31.03 -7.94 -19.37
N THR A 24 31.66 -9.10 -19.48
CA THR A 24 30.99 -10.30 -19.96
C THR A 24 30.10 -10.93 -18.86
N ARG A 25 29.08 -11.70 -19.27
CA ARG A 25 28.18 -12.43 -18.37
C ARG A 25 28.94 -13.33 -17.37
N ARG A 26 30.15 -13.77 -17.72
CA ARG A 26 31.04 -14.56 -16.86
C ARG A 26 31.69 -13.73 -15.74
N ASP A 27 32.01 -12.48 -16.00
CA ASP A 27 32.64 -11.59 -15.04
C ASP A 27 31.63 -11.11 -14.00
N TRP A 28 30.36 -10.93 -14.41
CA TRP A 28 29.27 -10.63 -13.49
C TRP A 28 29.01 -11.77 -12.49
N LEU A 29 28.98 -13.04 -12.97
CA LEU A 29 28.79 -14.22 -12.10
C LEU A 29 29.98 -14.46 -11.15
N ARG A 30 31.20 -14.11 -11.52
CA ARG A 30 32.39 -14.19 -10.63
C ARG A 30 32.36 -13.12 -9.54
N ASN A 31 31.90 -11.91 -9.85
CA ASN A 31 31.79 -10.83 -8.84
C ASN A 31 30.65 -11.04 -7.85
N VAL A 32 29.56 -11.69 -8.25
CA VAL A 32 28.47 -12.07 -7.35
C VAL A 32 28.93 -13.18 -6.38
N ALA A 33 29.76 -14.12 -6.83
CA ALA A 33 30.30 -15.19 -5.98
C ALA A 33 31.39 -14.71 -4.99
N ALA A 34 32.08 -13.59 -5.27
CA ALA A 34 33.10 -13.03 -4.40
C ALA A 34 32.56 -12.18 -3.23
N ILE A 35 31.31 -11.72 -3.32
CA ILE A 35 30.66 -10.91 -2.26
C ILE A 35 30.00 -11.80 -1.18
N SER A 36 29.76 -13.08 -1.47
CA SER A 36 29.16 -14.03 -0.51
C SER A 36 30.10 -14.56 0.59
N GLY A 37 31.36 -14.10 0.64
CA GLY A 37 32.36 -14.55 1.62
C GLY A 37 32.72 -13.57 2.74
N ALA A 38 32.22 -12.34 2.73
CA ALA A 38 32.43 -11.40 3.84
C ALA A 38 31.25 -11.50 4.83
N ALA A 39 31.38 -12.39 5.80
CA ALA A 39 30.53 -12.34 6.99
C ALA A 39 30.82 -11.01 7.72
N TRP A 40 29.98 -10.03 7.50
CA TRP A 40 29.94 -8.84 8.34
C TRP A 40 29.38 -9.27 9.69
N SER A 41 30.30 -9.56 10.63
CA SER A 41 29.95 -9.71 12.03
C SER A 41 29.46 -8.34 12.53
N PHE A 42 28.17 -8.07 12.36
CA PHE A 42 27.55 -7.05 13.20
C PHE A 42 27.61 -7.55 14.62
N ASN A 43 28.41 -6.88 15.45
CA ASN A 43 28.33 -7.00 16.88
C ASN A 43 26.91 -6.57 17.29
N SER A 44 25.97 -7.51 17.28
CA SER A 44 24.67 -7.33 17.91
C SER A 44 24.94 -7.22 19.40
N SER A 45 25.07 -6.01 19.92
CA SER A 45 24.78 -5.74 21.32
C SER A 45 23.40 -6.33 21.58
N THR A 46 23.33 -7.45 22.25
CA THR A 46 22.12 -8.07 22.76
C THR A 46 21.57 -7.20 23.88
N GLY A 47 21.10 -6.02 23.51
CA GLY A 47 20.06 -5.35 24.27
C GLY A 47 18.81 -6.23 24.09
N VAL A 48 18.42 -6.97 25.12
CA VAL A 48 17.10 -7.59 25.21
C VAL A 48 16.12 -6.43 25.11
N SER A 49 15.64 -6.15 23.89
CA SER A 49 14.56 -5.19 23.70
C SER A 49 13.35 -5.76 24.44
N ALA A 50 12.79 -4.97 25.36
CA ALA A 50 11.53 -5.30 25.99
C ALA A 50 10.53 -5.73 24.93
N PRO A 51 9.65 -6.72 25.20
CA PRO A 51 8.66 -7.15 24.23
C PRO A 51 7.87 -5.94 23.76
N VAL A 52 7.87 -5.69 22.46
CA VAL A 52 7.11 -4.60 21.84
C VAL A 52 5.63 -4.81 22.23
N ALA A 53 5.07 -3.85 22.97
CA ALA A 53 3.67 -3.89 23.34
C ALA A 53 2.85 -3.93 22.02
N SER A 54 1.91 -4.86 21.92
CA SER A 54 1.04 -4.96 20.75
C SER A 54 0.08 -3.78 20.72
N GLY A 55 0.07 -3.02 19.63
CA GLY A 55 -0.84 -1.89 19.42
C GLY A 55 -0.40 -0.58 20.08
N LEU A 56 -1.16 0.48 19.80
CA LEU A 56 -0.96 1.81 20.37
C LEU A 56 -1.60 1.92 21.76
N PRO A 57 -1.08 2.77 22.66
CA PRO A 57 -1.74 3.08 23.93
C PRO A 57 -3.16 3.59 23.69
N GLN A 58 -4.13 3.02 24.39
CA GLN A 58 -5.53 3.43 24.35
C GLN A 58 -5.81 4.40 25.50
N VAL A 59 -6.42 5.54 25.16
CA VAL A 59 -6.74 6.62 26.09
C VAL A 59 -8.14 7.17 25.84
N SER A 60 -8.62 8.08 26.67
CA SER A 60 -9.91 8.74 26.44
C SER A 60 -9.83 9.70 25.22
N PRO A 61 -10.96 10.03 24.59
CA PRO A 61 -10.98 11.01 23.51
C PRO A 61 -10.40 12.36 23.92
N GLU A 62 -10.68 12.82 25.14
CA GLU A 62 -10.22 14.10 25.67
C GLU A 62 -8.68 14.16 25.80
N GLU A 63 -8.03 13.06 26.15
CA GLU A 63 -6.56 12.96 26.19
C GLU A 63 -5.92 13.05 24.81
N LEU A 64 -6.70 12.92 23.74
CA LEU A 64 -6.28 13.08 22.35
C LEU A 64 -6.70 14.42 21.74
N ASP A 65 -7.26 15.34 22.54
CA ASP A 65 -7.93 16.54 22.05
C ASP A 65 -9.00 16.20 20.98
N LEU A 66 -9.82 15.19 21.25
CA LEU A 66 -10.99 14.83 20.45
C LEU A 66 -12.26 15.15 21.20
N ASP A 67 -13.20 15.87 20.57
CA ASP A 67 -14.55 16.07 21.14
C ASP A 67 -15.33 14.74 21.12
N PRO A 68 -15.63 14.13 22.28
CA PRO A 68 -16.30 12.84 22.35
C PRO A 68 -17.72 12.87 21.79
N ARG A 69 -18.40 14.04 21.86
CA ARG A 69 -19.77 14.19 21.32
C ARG A 69 -19.75 14.16 19.79
N ARG A 70 -18.74 14.76 19.16
CA ARG A 70 -18.58 14.70 17.71
C ARG A 70 -18.14 13.33 17.25
N LEU A 71 -17.24 12.68 17.99
CA LEU A 71 -16.86 11.29 17.72
C LEU A 71 -18.06 10.34 17.84
N GLN A 72 -18.97 10.59 18.80
CA GLN A 72 -20.20 9.81 18.96
C GLN A 72 -21.09 9.86 17.71
N VAL A 73 -21.11 10.97 16.96
CA VAL A 73 -21.86 11.07 15.68
C VAL A 73 -21.44 9.97 14.70
N ALA A 74 -20.13 9.70 14.57
CA ALA A 74 -19.65 8.61 13.71
C ALA A 74 -20.13 7.24 14.21
N TYR A 75 -20.13 7.02 15.51
CA TYR A 75 -20.60 5.77 16.11
C TYR A 75 -22.12 5.59 15.90
N ASP A 76 -22.91 6.63 16.05
CA ASP A 76 -24.35 6.61 15.82
C ASP A 76 -24.69 6.33 14.34
N LEU A 77 -23.93 6.93 13.40
CA LEU A 77 -24.07 6.63 11.98
C LEU A 77 -23.79 5.15 11.69
N MET A 78 -22.68 4.61 12.22
CA MET A 78 -22.34 3.21 12.00
C MET A 78 -23.36 2.28 12.66
N THR A 79 -23.82 2.59 13.88
CA THR A 79 -24.90 1.85 14.55
C THR A 79 -26.16 1.83 13.69
N LYS A 80 -26.59 2.99 13.19
CA LYS A 80 -27.77 3.11 12.31
C LYS A 80 -27.65 2.23 11.06
N TRP A 81 -26.45 2.13 10.49
CA TRP A 81 -26.25 1.36 9.27
C TRP A 81 -26.06 -0.14 9.49
N THR A 82 -25.73 -0.56 10.71
CA THR A 82 -25.46 -1.97 11.04
C THR A 82 -26.56 -2.64 11.86
N THR A 83 -27.61 -1.88 12.26
CA THR A 83 -28.68 -2.37 13.12
C THR A 83 -30.00 -2.49 12.36
N GLY A 84 -30.78 -3.53 12.69
CA GLY A 84 -32.11 -3.80 12.12
C GLY A 84 -32.10 -4.76 10.95
N PRO A 85 -33.28 -5.23 10.53
CA PRO A 85 -33.43 -6.30 9.52
C PRO A 85 -32.96 -5.88 8.12
N ASN A 86 -33.02 -4.59 7.81
CA ASN A 86 -32.61 -4.01 6.53
C ASN A 86 -31.31 -3.19 6.65
N ALA A 87 -30.47 -3.51 7.65
CA ALA A 87 -29.20 -2.82 7.83
C ALA A 87 -28.33 -2.92 6.54
N PRO A 88 -27.97 -1.78 5.93
CA PRO A 88 -27.26 -1.81 4.64
C PRO A 88 -25.80 -2.25 4.76
N VAL A 89 -25.20 -2.17 5.95
CA VAL A 89 -23.82 -2.58 6.23
C VAL A 89 -23.88 -3.76 7.21
N PRO A 90 -23.34 -4.94 6.87
CA PRO A 90 -23.36 -6.05 7.80
C PRO A 90 -22.63 -5.74 9.11
N GLY A 91 -21.43 -5.13 9.03
CA GLY A 91 -20.68 -4.75 10.20
C GLY A 91 -19.43 -3.95 9.86
N GLY A 92 -18.73 -3.49 10.91
CA GLY A 92 -17.50 -2.72 10.77
C GLY A 92 -16.87 -2.33 12.09
N ALA A 93 -15.76 -1.62 11.99
CA ALA A 93 -15.04 -1.07 13.14
C ALA A 93 -14.55 0.35 12.83
N ILE A 94 -14.47 1.19 13.88
CA ILE A 94 -13.94 2.56 13.83
C ILE A 94 -12.90 2.69 14.92
N LEU A 95 -11.73 3.24 14.53
CA LEU A 95 -10.67 3.64 15.44
C LEU A 95 -10.14 5.00 14.99
N ALA A 96 -10.05 5.96 15.91
CA ALA A 96 -9.38 7.23 15.73
C ALA A 96 -8.17 7.31 16.65
N GLY A 97 -7.14 8.05 16.23
CA GLY A 97 -5.94 8.24 17.03
C GLY A 97 -5.23 9.54 16.71
N ARG A 98 -4.34 9.94 17.61
CA ARG A 98 -3.52 11.15 17.49
C ARG A 98 -2.22 10.98 18.29
N ASN A 99 -1.12 11.52 17.80
CA ASN A 99 0.16 11.55 18.51
C ASN A 99 0.61 10.14 18.99
N GLY A 100 0.40 9.10 18.17
CA GLY A 100 0.79 7.73 18.50
C GLY A 100 -0.06 7.05 19.60
N LYS A 101 -1.24 7.57 19.89
CA LYS A 101 -2.23 6.96 20.80
C LYS A 101 -3.58 6.82 20.09
N THR A 102 -4.49 6.01 20.64
CA THR A 102 -5.83 5.79 20.07
C THR A 102 -6.92 5.86 21.13
N VAL A 103 -8.14 6.13 20.69
CA VAL A 103 -9.32 5.76 21.48
C VAL A 103 -9.50 4.23 21.43
N VAL A 104 -10.33 3.70 22.32
CA VAL A 104 -10.75 2.29 22.27
C VAL A 104 -11.53 2.06 20.97
N PRO A 105 -11.17 1.06 20.12
CA PRO A 105 -11.90 0.79 18.90
C PRO A 105 -13.34 0.37 19.19
N ARG A 106 -14.26 0.80 18.34
CA ARG A 106 -15.68 0.42 18.39
C ARG A 106 -16.02 -0.53 17.26
N PHE A 107 -16.70 -1.62 17.58
CA PHE A 107 -17.16 -2.66 16.66
C PHE A 107 -18.68 -2.63 16.55
N PHE A 108 -19.21 -2.87 15.34
CA PHE A 108 -20.62 -2.69 15.02
C PHE A 108 -21.11 -3.83 14.12
N GLY A 109 -22.32 -4.32 14.35
CA GLY A 109 -22.97 -5.30 13.48
C GLY A 109 -22.38 -6.70 13.58
N ARG A 110 -22.31 -7.39 12.46
CA ARG A 110 -22.07 -8.83 12.33
C ARG A 110 -20.76 -9.18 11.63
N GLN A 111 -20.24 -10.37 11.96
CA GLN A 111 -19.01 -10.95 11.42
C GLN A 111 -19.10 -11.29 9.93
N GLY A 112 -20.31 -11.36 9.36
CA GLY A 112 -20.58 -11.67 7.97
C GLY A 112 -21.88 -11.04 7.45
N PRO A 113 -22.14 -11.15 6.14
CA PRO A 113 -23.34 -10.62 5.51
C PRO A 113 -24.59 -11.45 5.79
N GLU A 114 -24.44 -12.68 6.28
CA GLU A 114 -25.56 -13.59 6.54
C GLU A 114 -26.42 -13.04 7.68
N PRO A 115 -27.75 -13.15 7.63
CA PRO A 115 -28.64 -12.59 8.66
C PRO A 115 -28.41 -13.16 10.07
N ASP A 116 -27.95 -14.38 10.15
CA ASP A 116 -27.64 -15.14 11.37
C ASP A 116 -26.16 -15.12 11.74
N ALA A 117 -25.34 -14.31 11.05
CA ALA A 117 -23.92 -14.18 11.38
C ALA A 117 -23.73 -13.62 12.80
N GLU A 118 -22.76 -14.17 13.51
CA GLU A 118 -22.38 -13.74 14.84
C GLU A 118 -22.01 -12.25 14.91
N PRO A 119 -22.21 -11.57 16.05
CA PRO A 119 -21.70 -10.22 16.26
C PRO A 119 -20.19 -10.14 15.98
N ILE A 120 -19.73 -8.99 15.49
CA ILE A 120 -18.29 -8.78 15.26
C ILE A 120 -17.53 -8.94 16.57
N ARG A 121 -16.50 -9.79 16.52
CA ARG A 121 -15.57 -10.04 17.62
C ARG A 121 -14.65 -8.82 17.83
N ARG A 122 -14.17 -8.63 19.04
CA ARG A 122 -13.16 -7.58 19.34
C ARG A 122 -11.80 -7.84 18.71
N ASP A 123 -11.48 -9.09 18.43
CA ASP A 123 -10.26 -9.53 17.76
C ASP A 123 -10.47 -9.83 16.28
N ALA A 124 -11.56 -9.34 15.70
CA ALA A 124 -11.93 -9.55 14.31
C ALA A 124 -10.86 -9.01 13.33
N MET A 125 -10.49 -9.83 12.37
CA MET A 125 -9.56 -9.48 11.29
C MET A 125 -10.34 -9.19 10.01
N PHE A 126 -10.20 -7.98 9.52
CA PHE A 126 -10.88 -7.52 8.31
C PHE A 126 -10.02 -7.77 7.07
N TYR A 127 -10.66 -8.13 5.98
CA TYR A 127 -10.06 -8.14 4.65
C TYR A 127 -9.78 -6.70 4.21
N MET A 128 -8.49 -6.32 4.16
CA MET A 128 -8.08 -4.94 3.94
C MET A 128 -8.26 -4.46 2.49
N ALA A 129 -8.43 -5.38 1.54
CA ALA A 129 -8.48 -5.05 0.12
C ALA A 129 -7.29 -4.15 -0.26
N SER A 130 -7.50 -3.10 -1.05
CA SER A 130 -6.42 -2.24 -1.55
C SER A 130 -5.64 -1.47 -0.47
N VAL A 131 -6.12 -1.42 0.78
CA VAL A 131 -5.32 -0.91 1.91
C VAL A 131 -4.07 -1.78 2.18
N THR A 132 -3.96 -2.95 1.54
CA THR A 132 -2.75 -3.78 1.47
C THR A 132 -1.60 -3.10 0.73
N LYS A 133 -1.88 -2.35 -0.35
CA LYS A 133 -0.87 -1.84 -1.28
C LYS A 133 0.24 -1.01 -0.62
N PRO A 134 -0.07 -0.07 0.28
CA PRO A 134 0.97 0.67 0.99
C PRO A 134 1.98 -0.21 1.74
N VAL A 135 1.55 -1.34 2.28
CA VAL A 135 2.44 -2.29 2.97
C VAL A 135 3.41 -2.96 1.97
N ILE A 136 2.92 -3.33 0.79
CA ILE A 136 3.77 -3.90 -0.27
C ILE A 136 4.76 -2.87 -0.81
N PHE A 137 4.32 -1.63 -1.02
CA PHE A 137 5.22 -0.57 -1.45
C PHE A 137 6.23 -0.20 -0.36
N THR A 138 5.85 -0.27 0.92
CA THR A 138 6.79 -0.15 2.05
C THR A 138 7.85 -1.26 2.00
N ALA A 139 7.48 -2.52 1.72
CA ALA A 139 8.43 -3.61 1.55
C ALA A 139 9.45 -3.32 0.44
N ALA A 140 9.02 -2.78 -0.70
CA ALA A 140 9.93 -2.39 -1.77
C ALA A 140 10.80 -1.17 -1.37
N MET A 141 10.26 -0.19 -0.62
CA MET A 141 11.05 0.96 -0.14
C MET A 141 12.13 0.54 0.86
N LEU A 142 11.97 -0.53 1.62
CA LEU A 142 13.06 -1.10 2.43
C LEU A 142 14.26 -1.54 1.55
N LEU A 143 13.98 -2.09 0.37
CA LEU A 143 15.03 -2.45 -0.58
C LEU A 143 15.67 -1.22 -1.24
N VAL A 144 14.90 -0.14 -1.42
CA VAL A 144 15.45 1.15 -1.88
C VAL A 144 16.43 1.70 -0.83
N GLU A 145 16.05 1.73 0.45
CA GLU A 145 16.94 2.20 1.52
C GLU A 145 18.20 1.33 1.69
N ARG A 146 18.12 0.05 1.34
CA ARG A 146 19.24 -0.88 1.33
C ARG A 146 20.13 -0.78 0.08
N GLY A 147 19.82 0.12 -0.86
CA GLY A 147 20.54 0.27 -2.12
C GLY A 147 20.39 -0.92 -3.09
N GLN A 148 19.37 -1.76 -2.89
CA GLN A 148 19.10 -2.94 -3.71
C GLN A 148 18.11 -2.69 -4.83
N LEU A 149 17.34 -1.61 -4.74
CA LEU A 149 16.31 -1.21 -5.70
C LEU A 149 16.39 0.30 -5.97
N ASN A 150 16.31 0.72 -7.24
CA ASN A 150 16.16 2.11 -7.62
C ASN A 150 14.78 2.33 -8.28
N LEU A 151 14.11 3.42 -7.91
CA LEU A 151 12.80 3.75 -8.51
C LEU A 151 12.91 4.15 -9.98
N SER A 152 14.01 4.75 -10.40
CA SER A 152 14.29 5.14 -11.80
C SER A 152 14.83 4.02 -12.68
N ASP A 153 15.17 2.87 -12.12
CA ASP A 153 15.62 1.74 -12.91
C ASP A 153 14.47 1.20 -13.77
N ARG A 154 14.82 0.72 -14.97
CA ARG A 154 13.87 -0.01 -15.82
C ARG A 154 13.42 -1.29 -15.12
N VAL A 155 12.13 -1.59 -15.21
CA VAL A 155 11.55 -2.81 -14.63
C VAL A 155 12.26 -4.07 -15.14
N SER A 156 12.64 -4.09 -16.43
CA SER A 156 13.34 -5.22 -17.06
C SER A 156 14.70 -5.56 -16.41
N ARG A 157 15.29 -4.67 -15.63
CA ARG A 157 16.48 -4.97 -14.81
C ARG A 157 16.18 -6.03 -13.74
N TYR A 158 15.00 -6.03 -13.19
CA TYR A 158 14.57 -6.91 -12.09
C TYR A 158 13.64 -8.03 -12.57
N ILE A 159 12.86 -7.75 -13.61
CA ILE A 159 11.96 -8.68 -14.29
C ILE A 159 12.32 -8.64 -15.78
N PRO A 160 13.35 -9.40 -16.24
CA PRO A 160 13.81 -9.37 -17.65
C PRO A 160 12.71 -9.71 -18.65
N GLU A 161 11.70 -10.45 -18.22
CA GLU A 161 10.54 -10.85 -19.02
C GLU A 161 9.56 -9.67 -19.27
N PHE A 162 9.70 -8.57 -18.51
CA PHE A 162 8.89 -7.35 -18.70
C PHE A 162 9.46 -6.49 -19.80
N THR A 163 9.33 -6.97 -21.02
CA THR A 163 9.89 -6.37 -22.25
C THR A 163 8.94 -6.54 -23.43
N GLY A 164 9.19 -5.84 -24.53
CA GLY A 164 8.33 -5.83 -25.72
C GLY A 164 7.05 -5.00 -25.53
N GLN A 165 6.38 -4.71 -26.62
CA GLN A 165 5.08 -4.03 -26.65
C GLN A 165 5.06 -2.68 -25.89
N GLY A 166 6.15 -1.90 -25.95
CA GLY A 166 6.25 -0.58 -25.31
C GLY A 166 6.58 -0.59 -23.83
N ARG A 167 7.04 -1.74 -23.26
CA ARG A 167 7.41 -1.85 -21.83
C ARG A 167 8.85 -1.43 -21.53
N GLU A 168 9.66 -1.19 -22.54
CA GLU A 168 11.10 -0.95 -22.42
C GLU A 168 11.45 0.24 -21.55
N ASP A 169 10.59 1.26 -21.54
CA ASP A 169 10.77 2.49 -20.78
C ASP A 169 10.07 2.49 -19.42
N ALA A 170 9.40 1.37 -19.07
CA ALA A 170 8.78 1.27 -17.77
C ALA A 170 9.82 1.26 -16.64
N GLN A 171 9.71 2.23 -15.76
CA GLN A 171 10.51 2.32 -14.54
C GLN A 171 9.74 1.73 -13.34
N VAL A 172 10.48 1.32 -12.31
CA VAL A 172 9.90 0.84 -11.06
C VAL A 172 8.94 1.88 -10.47
N LEU A 173 9.28 3.17 -10.54
CA LEU A 173 8.43 4.29 -10.10
C LEU A 173 7.01 4.21 -10.68
N HIS A 174 6.85 3.79 -11.93
CA HIS A 174 5.55 3.74 -12.59
C HIS A 174 4.57 2.75 -11.94
N PHE A 175 5.09 1.71 -11.25
CA PHE A 175 4.23 0.81 -10.47
C PHE A 175 3.70 1.49 -9.20
N PHE A 176 4.54 2.24 -8.50
CA PHE A 176 4.19 2.95 -7.27
C PHE A 176 3.18 4.08 -7.50
N THR A 177 3.25 4.70 -8.67
CA THR A 177 2.46 5.88 -9.06
C THR A 177 1.26 5.54 -9.92
N HIS A 178 1.04 4.26 -10.24
CA HIS A 178 -0.02 3.79 -11.15
C HIS A 178 0.03 4.41 -12.55
N THR A 179 1.24 4.64 -13.04
CA THR A 179 1.50 5.22 -14.38
C THR A 179 2.18 4.24 -15.33
N SER A 180 2.20 2.96 -14.99
CA SER A 180 2.85 1.92 -15.80
C SER A 180 2.12 1.53 -17.09
N GLY A 181 0.85 1.93 -17.22
CA GLY A 181 -0.03 1.47 -18.29
C GLY A 181 -0.62 0.06 -18.06
N LEU A 182 -0.23 -0.65 -17.02
CA LEU A 182 -0.87 -1.94 -16.68
C LEU A 182 -2.32 -1.72 -16.22
N PRO A 183 -3.27 -2.60 -16.63
CA PRO A 183 -4.64 -2.54 -16.13
C PRO A 183 -4.71 -2.85 -14.64
N ASP A 184 -5.83 -2.47 -13.99
CA ASP A 184 -6.05 -2.78 -12.57
C ASP A 184 -6.07 -4.30 -12.36
N GLU A 185 -7.00 -4.99 -12.99
CA GLU A 185 -7.11 -6.45 -12.94
C GLU A 185 -6.86 -7.06 -14.32
N LEU A 186 -6.41 -8.31 -14.32
CA LEU A 186 -6.27 -9.10 -15.54
C LEU A 186 -7.64 -9.40 -16.16
N PRO A 187 -7.77 -9.41 -17.50
CA PRO A 187 -9.03 -9.81 -18.16
C PRO A 187 -9.52 -11.20 -17.74
N ASN A 188 -8.60 -12.15 -17.47
CA ASN A 188 -8.89 -13.51 -17.02
C ASN A 188 -8.77 -13.70 -15.50
N ASN A 189 -8.77 -12.60 -14.70
CA ASN A 189 -8.62 -12.65 -13.25
C ASN A 189 -9.62 -13.59 -12.56
N GLY A 190 -10.90 -13.53 -12.97
CA GLY A 190 -11.94 -14.41 -12.45
C GLY A 190 -11.67 -15.91 -12.72
N GLN A 191 -11.12 -16.24 -13.89
CA GLN A 191 -10.74 -17.60 -14.26
C GLN A 191 -9.56 -18.10 -13.41
N LEU A 192 -8.50 -17.30 -13.29
CA LEU A 192 -7.33 -17.65 -12.46
C LEU A 192 -7.74 -17.93 -11.01
N ARG A 193 -8.60 -17.10 -10.46
CA ARG A 193 -9.14 -17.27 -9.11
C ARG A 193 -9.99 -18.53 -8.99
N GLY A 194 -10.88 -18.76 -9.95
CA GLY A 194 -11.70 -19.98 -10.00
C GLY A 194 -10.87 -21.26 -10.08
N GLN A 195 -9.73 -21.22 -10.75
CA GLN A 195 -8.75 -22.29 -10.84
C GLN A 195 -7.81 -22.38 -9.63
N GLN A 196 -7.94 -21.48 -8.66
CA GLN A 196 -7.07 -21.39 -7.49
C GLN A 196 -5.58 -21.26 -7.86
N ALA A 197 -5.29 -20.45 -8.89
CA ALA A 197 -3.95 -20.29 -9.44
C ALA A 197 -2.97 -19.69 -8.40
N PRO A 198 -1.70 -20.13 -8.37
CA PRO A 198 -0.67 -19.54 -7.53
C PRO A 198 -0.27 -18.14 -8.03
N LEU A 199 0.40 -17.33 -7.18
CA LEU A 199 0.84 -15.96 -7.50
C LEU A 199 1.68 -15.89 -8.78
N SER A 200 2.53 -16.87 -9.02
CA SER A 200 3.37 -16.96 -10.23
C SER A 200 2.54 -16.95 -11.52
N ARG A 201 1.36 -17.58 -11.51
CA ARG A 201 0.46 -17.55 -12.67
C ARG A 201 -0.13 -16.18 -12.93
N PHE A 202 -0.45 -15.42 -11.88
CA PHE A 202 -0.86 -14.02 -12.04
C PHE A 202 0.28 -13.17 -12.61
N VAL A 203 1.52 -13.36 -12.11
CA VAL A 203 2.71 -12.68 -12.66
C VAL A 203 2.88 -13.01 -14.15
N GLU A 204 2.86 -14.29 -14.54
CA GLU A 204 2.98 -14.70 -15.93
C GLU A 204 1.93 -14.08 -16.85
N GLU A 205 0.69 -13.97 -16.41
CA GLU A 205 -0.39 -13.36 -17.19
C GLU A 205 -0.25 -11.83 -17.26
N ILE A 206 0.19 -11.16 -16.18
CA ILE A 206 0.49 -9.73 -16.20
C ILE A 206 1.59 -9.42 -17.22
N LEU A 207 2.63 -10.25 -17.30
CA LEU A 207 3.73 -10.08 -18.25
C LEU A 207 3.29 -10.16 -19.72
N LYS A 208 2.17 -10.81 -20.01
CA LYS A 208 1.60 -10.92 -21.36
C LYS A 208 0.54 -9.85 -21.65
N THR A 209 -0.02 -9.21 -20.62
CA THR A 209 -1.16 -8.29 -20.77
C THR A 209 -0.73 -6.99 -21.45
N PRO A 210 -1.40 -6.53 -22.52
CA PRO A 210 -1.10 -5.27 -23.17
C PRO A 210 -1.18 -4.07 -22.23
N LEU A 211 -0.33 -3.07 -22.45
CA LEU A 211 -0.42 -1.80 -21.74
C LEU A 211 -1.59 -0.96 -22.29
N LEU A 212 -2.28 -0.23 -21.44
CA LEU A 212 -3.34 0.71 -21.79
C LEU A 212 -2.79 1.99 -22.43
N PHE A 213 -1.55 2.35 -22.09
CA PHE A 213 -0.81 3.52 -22.58
C PHE A 213 0.69 3.33 -22.29
N ALA A 214 1.52 4.14 -22.90
CA ALA A 214 2.96 4.12 -22.67
C ALA A 214 3.30 4.46 -21.21
N PRO A 215 4.28 3.78 -20.58
CA PRO A 215 4.67 4.06 -19.20
C PRO A 215 4.99 5.55 -18.99
N GLY A 216 4.43 6.13 -17.92
CA GLY A 216 4.59 7.54 -17.59
C GLY A 216 3.65 8.50 -18.32
N ALA A 217 2.88 8.05 -19.33
CA ALA A 217 2.05 8.93 -20.16
C ALA A 217 0.65 9.24 -19.59
N ASN A 218 0.18 8.46 -18.64
CA ASN A 218 -1.13 8.67 -18.00
C ASN A 218 -1.21 7.96 -16.65
N PHE A 219 -2.31 8.13 -15.94
CA PHE A 219 -2.62 7.45 -14.70
C PHE A 219 -3.74 6.42 -14.92
N SER A 220 -3.52 5.19 -14.47
CA SER A 220 -4.53 4.15 -14.33
C SER A 220 -4.20 3.31 -13.10
N TYR A 221 -5.07 3.38 -12.08
CA TYR A 221 -4.90 2.59 -10.87
C TYR A 221 -4.67 1.11 -11.22
N SER A 222 -3.62 0.48 -10.66
CA SER A 222 -3.18 -0.84 -11.08
C SER A 222 -2.82 -1.76 -9.91
N SER A 223 -3.59 -2.82 -9.73
CA SER A 223 -3.25 -3.95 -8.87
C SER A 223 -2.15 -4.82 -9.50
N SER A 224 -2.12 -4.90 -10.84
CA SER A 224 -1.09 -5.63 -11.60
C SER A 224 0.31 -5.06 -11.33
N GLY A 225 0.46 -3.74 -11.29
CA GLY A 225 1.73 -3.09 -10.93
C GLY A 225 2.18 -3.41 -9.50
N THR A 226 1.24 -3.52 -8.56
CA THR A 226 1.56 -3.91 -7.19
C THR A 226 2.01 -5.37 -7.09
N ILE A 227 1.39 -6.27 -7.87
CA ILE A 227 1.81 -7.68 -7.94
C ILE A 227 3.23 -7.77 -8.50
N LEU A 228 3.57 -7.02 -9.55
CA LEU A 228 4.95 -7.00 -10.09
C LEU A 228 5.94 -6.34 -9.12
N THR A 229 5.52 -5.35 -8.32
CA THR A 229 6.35 -4.81 -7.23
C THR A 229 6.70 -5.90 -6.21
N ALA A 230 5.71 -6.71 -5.80
CA ALA A 230 5.95 -7.84 -4.92
C ALA A 230 6.88 -8.88 -5.54
N GLU A 231 6.76 -9.13 -6.85
CA GLU A 231 7.68 -10.01 -7.59
C GLU A 231 9.12 -9.48 -7.57
N ILE A 232 9.33 -8.17 -7.74
CA ILE A 232 10.66 -7.54 -7.60
C ILE A 232 11.20 -7.78 -6.19
N VAL A 233 10.38 -7.59 -5.14
CA VAL A 233 10.80 -7.84 -3.76
C VAL A 233 11.20 -9.31 -3.58
N GLN A 234 10.43 -10.26 -4.10
CA GLN A 234 10.76 -11.70 -4.03
C GLN A 234 12.09 -12.02 -4.72
N ARG A 235 12.31 -11.52 -5.93
CA ARG A 235 13.54 -11.77 -6.70
C ARG A 235 14.78 -11.19 -6.02
N LEU A 236 14.68 -9.98 -5.47
CA LEU A 236 15.80 -9.32 -4.80
C LEU A 236 16.11 -9.92 -3.42
N SER A 237 15.09 -10.28 -2.67
CA SER A 237 15.26 -10.82 -1.31
C SER A 237 15.51 -12.33 -1.28
N GLY A 238 15.14 -13.07 -2.32
CA GLY A 238 15.14 -14.53 -2.34
C GLY A 238 14.07 -15.16 -1.45
N ARG A 239 13.08 -14.37 -0.96
CA ARG A 239 12.04 -14.81 -0.02
C ARG A 239 10.64 -14.60 -0.63
N PRO A 240 9.64 -15.47 -0.30
CA PRO A 240 8.25 -15.19 -0.62
C PRO A 240 7.81 -13.86 -0.04
N ILE A 241 6.97 -13.11 -0.76
CA ILE A 241 6.50 -11.79 -0.31
C ILE A 241 5.78 -11.85 1.05
N HIS A 242 5.07 -12.93 1.32
CA HIS A 242 4.39 -13.15 2.60
C HIS A 242 5.37 -13.19 3.78
N ASP A 243 6.47 -13.92 3.61
CA ASP A 243 7.52 -14.02 4.63
C ASP A 243 8.29 -12.70 4.76
N PHE A 244 8.62 -12.05 3.64
CA PHE A 244 9.29 -10.75 3.66
C PHE A 244 8.46 -9.70 4.42
N VAL A 245 7.18 -9.58 4.12
CA VAL A 245 6.28 -8.64 4.81
C VAL A 245 6.16 -8.98 6.29
N ARG A 246 6.00 -10.26 6.62
CA ARG A 246 5.91 -10.71 8.02
C ARG A 246 7.17 -10.36 8.81
N GLU A 247 8.34 -10.74 8.30
CA GLU A 247 9.62 -10.65 9.01
C GLU A 247 10.18 -9.23 9.06
N GLU A 248 10.02 -8.46 7.97
CA GLU A 248 10.62 -7.14 7.84
C GLU A 248 9.70 -5.99 8.29
N ILE A 249 8.38 -6.22 8.37
CA ILE A 249 7.42 -5.16 8.68
C ILE A 249 6.56 -5.52 9.89
N LEU A 250 5.82 -6.64 9.82
CA LEU A 250 4.78 -6.93 10.81
C LEU A 250 5.35 -7.34 12.17
N GLU A 251 6.31 -8.25 12.19
CA GLU A 251 6.96 -8.73 13.43
C GLU A 251 7.74 -7.61 14.16
N PRO A 252 8.59 -6.81 13.47
CA PRO A 252 9.28 -5.70 14.11
C PRO A 252 8.34 -4.65 14.71
N LEU A 253 7.17 -4.44 14.09
CA LEU A 253 6.16 -3.50 14.56
C LEU A 253 5.19 -4.11 15.58
N GLY A 254 5.32 -5.38 15.93
CA GLY A 254 4.45 -6.08 16.88
C GLY A 254 3.02 -6.31 16.38
N MET A 255 2.77 -6.31 15.08
CA MET A 255 1.45 -6.47 14.43
C MET A 255 1.03 -7.94 14.36
N LYS A 256 0.72 -8.54 15.51
CA LYS A 256 0.48 -9.98 15.68
C LYS A 256 -0.87 -10.47 15.11
N SER A 257 -1.79 -9.55 14.84
CA SER A 257 -3.11 -9.82 14.26
C SER A 257 -3.20 -9.30 12.82
N THR A 258 -2.06 -9.27 12.11
CA THR A 258 -1.98 -8.85 10.71
C THR A 258 -1.16 -9.86 9.92
N GLY A 259 -1.62 -10.18 8.72
CA GLY A 259 -0.90 -11.07 7.80
C GLY A 259 -1.26 -10.82 6.34
N LEU A 260 -0.29 -10.98 5.46
CA LEU A 260 -0.55 -11.06 4.03
C LEU A 260 -1.10 -12.47 3.75
N GLY A 261 -2.43 -12.55 3.68
CA GLY A 261 -3.16 -13.80 3.78
C GLY A 261 -3.49 -14.19 5.22
N SER A 262 -4.35 -15.19 5.36
CA SER A 262 -4.91 -15.60 6.65
C SER A 262 -4.27 -16.86 7.24
N ARG A 263 -3.20 -17.38 6.64
CA ARG A 263 -2.52 -18.59 7.13
C ARG A 263 -1.99 -18.36 8.56
N GLY A 264 -2.25 -19.32 9.43
CA GLY A 264 -1.84 -19.26 10.83
C GLY A 264 -2.82 -18.54 11.76
N PHE A 265 -3.90 -17.93 11.23
CA PHE A 265 -4.94 -17.29 12.04
C PHE A 265 -6.18 -18.19 12.17
N GLU A 266 -6.84 -18.09 13.33
CA GLU A 266 -8.13 -18.73 13.57
C GLU A 266 -9.17 -18.20 12.58
N ARG A 267 -9.78 -19.09 11.81
CA ARG A 267 -10.73 -18.69 10.76
C ARG A 267 -11.96 -17.96 11.29
N GLY A 268 -12.38 -18.25 12.53
CA GLY A 268 -13.48 -17.55 13.18
C GLY A 268 -13.22 -16.08 13.47
N ARG A 269 -11.95 -15.61 13.41
CA ARG A 269 -11.61 -14.20 13.51
C ARG A 269 -11.81 -13.43 12.20
N LEU A 270 -11.84 -14.13 11.05
CA LEU A 270 -11.90 -13.47 9.75
C LEU A 270 -13.32 -12.96 9.47
N VAL A 271 -13.43 -11.66 9.26
CA VAL A 271 -14.69 -11.05 8.85
C VAL A 271 -15.01 -11.44 7.41
N ARG A 272 -16.21 -12.03 7.19
CA ARG A 272 -16.70 -12.29 5.85
C ARG A 272 -17.31 -11.03 5.27
N THR A 273 -16.95 -10.71 4.03
CA THR A 273 -17.38 -9.47 3.38
C THR A 273 -18.38 -9.74 2.27
N ILE A 274 -19.22 -8.78 1.95
CA ILE A 274 -20.01 -8.82 0.71
C ILE A 274 -19.04 -8.83 -0.46
N VAL A 275 -19.18 -9.80 -1.34
CA VAL A 275 -18.35 -9.90 -2.55
C VAL A 275 -19.01 -9.14 -3.71
N PRO A 276 -18.24 -8.62 -4.68
CA PRO A 276 -18.78 -8.06 -5.91
C PRO A 276 -19.64 -9.07 -6.67
N ASP A 277 -20.65 -8.60 -7.39
CA ASP A 277 -21.61 -9.46 -8.08
C ASP A 277 -20.92 -10.42 -9.06
N TYR A 278 -19.87 -9.99 -9.75
CA TYR A 278 -19.07 -10.83 -10.66
C TYR A 278 -18.25 -11.93 -9.95
N GLN A 279 -18.17 -11.92 -8.63
CA GLN A 279 -17.52 -12.95 -7.82
C GLN A 279 -18.51 -13.91 -7.13
N VAL A 280 -19.80 -13.63 -7.21
CA VAL A 280 -20.83 -14.52 -6.64
C VAL A 280 -20.75 -15.86 -7.37
N GLY A 281 -20.67 -16.95 -6.61
CA GLY A 281 -20.50 -18.30 -7.16
C GLY A 281 -19.07 -18.66 -7.61
N ASN A 282 -18.14 -17.72 -7.65
CA ASN A 282 -16.74 -18.03 -7.97
C ASN A 282 -16.07 -18.72 -6.76
N PRO A 283 -15.50 -19.95 -6.93
CA PRO A 283 -14.82 -20.68 -5.86
C PRO A 283 -13.57 -19.94 -5.32
N GLY A 284 -13.07 -18.94 -6.06
CA GLY A 284 -11.97 -18.05 -5.65
C GLY A 284 -12.42 -16.66 -5.19
N ASN A 285 -13.68 -16.48 -4.74
CA ASN A 285 -14.16 -15.21 -4.21
C ASN A 285 -13.46 -14.81 -2.90
N TRP A 286 -13.66 -13.57 -2.44
CA TRP A 286 -12.94 -13.02 -1.28
C TRP A 286 -13.13 -13.79 0.03
N ASN A 287 -14.22 -14.53 0.21
CA ASN A 287 -14.49 -15.34 1.41
C ASN A 287 -14.03 -16.79 1.27
N SER A 288 -13.54 -17.21 0.10
CA SER A 288 -13.03 -18.57 -0.11
C SER A 288 -11.74 -18.80 0.69
N LYS A 289 -11.55 -20.04 1.16
CA LYS A 289 -10.30 -20.44 1.84
C LYS A 289 -9.08 -20.12 0.97
N TYR A 290 -9.16 -20.46 -0.33
CA TYR A 290 -8.08 -20.17 -1.27
C TYR A 290 -7.70 -18.69 -1.27
N TRP A 291 -8.65 -17.77 -1.50
CA TRP A 291 -8.33 -16.35 -1.62
C TRP A 291 -7.84 -15.75 -0.31
N GLN A 292 -8.44 -16.16 0.81
CA GLN A 292 -7.99 -15.73 2.13
C GLN A 292 -6.55 -16.17 2.42
N GLU A 293 -6.18 -17.42 2.08
CA GLU A 293 -4.82 -17.94 2.28
C GLU A 293 -3.83 -17.50 1.18
N PHE A 294 -4.34 -17.17 -0.02
CA PHE A 294 -3.52 -16.69 -1.14
C PHE A 294 -2.78 -15.40 -0.79
N GLY A 295 -3.43 -14.50 -0.06
CA GLY A 295 -2.81 -13.26 0.38
C GLY A 295 -2.26 -12.41 -0.76
N SER A 296 -3.14 -12.05 -1.72
CA SER A 296 -2.73 -11.24 -2.88
C SER A 296 -1.96 -9.99 -2.46
N PRO A 297 -0.78 -9.70 -3.02
CA PRO A 297 -0.05 -8.46 -2.76
C PRO A 297 -0.86 -7.19 -3.04
N ALA A 298 -1.81 -7.26 -3.95
CA ALA A 298 -2.63 -6.11 -4.31
C ALA A 298 -3.82 -5.86 -3.37
N GLY A 299 -4.17 -6.84 -2.49
CA GLY A 299 -5.38 -6.69 -1.69
C GLY A 299 -5.61 -7.75 -0.62
N GLY A 300 -4.67 -8.64 -0.36
CA GLY A 300 -4.88 -9.83 0.48
C GLY A 300 -4.44 -9.70 1.93
N LEU A 301 -4.15 -8.51 2.42
CA LEU A 301 -3.85 -8.31 3.85
C LEU A 301 -5.13 -8.51 4.68
N PHE A 302 -4.99 -9.18 5.82
CA PHE A 302 -5.96 -9.21 6.91
C PHE A 302 -5.37 -8.49 8.11
N SER A 303 -6.17 -7.64 8.77
CA SER A 303 -5.70 -6.86 9.92
C SER A 303 -6.84 -6.52 10.87
N THR A 304 -6.49 -6.13 12.10
CA THR A 304 -7.39 -5.47 13.05
C THR A 304 -7.24 -3.96 12.97
N PRO A 305 -8.21 -3.17 13.47
CA PRO A 305 -8.06 -1.71 13.56
C PRO A 305 -6.82 -1.30 14.35
N GLU A 306 -6.54 -1.98 15.45
CA GLU A 306 -5.42 -1.70 16.35
C GLU A 306 -4.06 -1.93 15.69
N ASP A 307 -3.92 -3.07 15.00
CA ASP A 307 -2.66 -3.37 14.30
C ASP A 307 -2.43 -2.39 13.15
N TYR A 308 -3.49 -2.08 12.36
CA TYR A 308 -3.31 -1.13 11.26
C TYR A 308 -3.03 0.31 11.74
N ALA A 309 -3.49 0.67 12.93
CA ALA A 309 -3.14 1.94 13.57
C ALA A 309 -1.62 2.07 13.82
N VAL A 310 -0.89 0.96 13.98
CA VAL A 310 0.58 0.97 14.09
C VAL A 310 1.22 1.49 12.80
N ILE A 311 0.70 1.09 11.63
CA ILE A 311 1.14 1.65 10.33
C ILE A 311 0.88 3.16 10.27
N CYS A 312 -0.29 3.62 10.76
CA CYS A 312 -0.60 5.04 10.80
C CYS A 312 0.40 5.80 11.68
N ALA A 313 0.66 5.31 12.88
CA ALA A 313 1.62 5.91 13.81
C ALA A 313 3.06 5.88 13.24
N LEU A 314 3.47 4.78 12.60
CA LEU A 314 4.75 4.67 11.92
C LEU A 314 4.92 5.77 10.86
N MET A 315 3.95 5.96 10.01
CA MET A 315 4.00 6.94 8.92
C MET A 315 3.99 8.37 9.45
N LEU A 316 3.12 8.70 10.41
CA LEU A 316 3.10 10.01 11.07
C LEU A 316 4.37 10.27 11.89
N GLY A 317 4.98 9.23 12.47
CA GLY A 317 6.25 9.27 13.19
C GLY A 317 7.49 9.32 12.28
N GLY A 318 7.32 9.57 10.97
CA GLY A 318 8.44 9.67 10.03
C GLY A 318 9.20 8.35 9.83
N GLY A 319 8.48 7.22 9.89
CA GLY A 319 9.03 5.88 9.68
C GLY A 319 9.57 5.19 10.94
N GLN A 320 9.24 5.77 12.11
CA GLN A 320 9.61 5.21 13.41
C GLN A 320 8.39 5.04 14.31
N TRP A 321 8.33 3.91 14.98
CA TRP A 321 7.32 3.61 15.99
C TRP A 321 7.92 2.78 17.13
N ASN A 322 7.61 3.13 18.38
CA ASN A 322 8.00 2.40 19.61
C ASN A 322 9.48 1.94 19.64
N GLY A 323 10.39 2.85 19.27
CA GLY A 323 11.83 2.57 19.21
C GLY A 323 12.29 1.81 17.94
N VAL A 324 11.38 1.28 17.15
CA VAL A 324 11.69 0.62 15.88
C VAL A 324 11.69 1.65 14.75
N ARG A 325 12.81 1.82 14.08
CA ARG A 325 12.92 2.57 12.84
C ARG A 325 12.80 1.60 11.67
N LEU A 326 11.67 1.63 10.98
CA LEU A 326 11.45 0.82 9.77
C LEU A 326 11.89 1.56 8.50
N LEU A 327 11.57 2.86 8.42
CA LEU A 327 11.91 3.73 7.30
C LEU A 327 12.63 5.00 7.79
N SER A 328 13.36 5.64 6.90
CA SER A 328 13.90 6.98 7.17
C SER A 328 12.82 8.06 7.01
N PRO A 329 12.93 9.21 7.68
CA PRO A 329 12.04 10.33 7.43
C PRO A 329 12.09 10.84 5.98
N ALA A 330 13.21 10.67 5.29
CA ALA A 330 13.33 10.99 3.87
C ALA A 330 12.45 10.10 3.01
N THR A 331 12.46 8.79 3.26
CA THR A 331 11.60 7.82 2.57
C THR A 331 10.12 8.12 2.80
N VAL A 332 9.71 8.38 4.03
CA VAL A 332 8.31 8.73 4.33
C VAL A 332 7.89 9.99 3.58
N ARG A 333 8.70 11.05 3.57
CA ARG A 333 8.41 12.25 2.78
C ARG A 333 8.25 11.94 1.30
N MET A 334 9.16 11.11 0.73
CA MET A 334 9.07 10.70 -0.67
C MET A 334 7.78 9.93 -0.95
N MET A 335 7.37 9.04 -0.03
CA MET A 335 6.15 8.26 -0.17
C MET A 335 4.87 9.11 -0.08
N THR A 336 4.91 10.22 0.63
CA THR A 336 3.74 11.08 0.90
C THR A 336 3.76 12.42 0.15
N THR A 337 4.64 12.59 -0.84
CA THR A 337 4.68 13.73 -1.76
C THR A 337 4.08 13.32 -3.11
N ASN A 338 3.36 14.25 -3.78
CA ASN A 338 2.79 13.97 -5.10
C ASN A 338 3.88 13.69 -6.12
N ARG A 339 3.95 12.44 -6.58
CA ARG A 339 4.95 11.98 -7.54
C ARG A 339 4.49 12.10 -8.99
N LEU A 340 3.21 12.37 -9.23
CA LEU A 340 2.72 12.62 -10.58
C LEU A 340 3.23 13.96 -11.14
N ASP A 341 3.62 14.88 -10.25
CA ASP A 341 4.22 16.16 -10.67
C ASP A 341 5.60 15.98 -11.32
N ASP A 342 6.28 14.86 -11.05
CA ASP A 342 7.56 14.51 -11.68
C ASP A 342 7.41 13.84 -13.06
N LEU A 343 6.18 13.59 -13.50
CA LEU A 343 5.83 12.90 -14.75
C LEU A 343 5.15 13.88 -15.71
N PRO A 344 5.91 14.65 -16.50
CA PRO A 344 5.37 15.74 -17.33
C PRO A 344 4.38 15.25 -18.41
N ASP A 345 4.53 14.01 -18.86
CA ASP A 345 3.67 13.42 -19.89
C ASP A 345 2.29 12.98 -19.34
N VAL A 346 2.13 12.86 -18.02
CA VAL A 346 0.81 12.68 -17.41
C VAL A 346 0.03 14.00 -17.54
N PRO A 347 -1.18 13.99 -18.13
CA PRO A 347 -1.96 15.21 -18.34
C PRO A 347 -2.17 16.01 -17.03
N GLU A 348 -2.00 17.34 -17.11
CA GLU A 348 -2.14 18.24 -15.94
C GLU A 348 -3.45 18.03 -15.17
N PRO A 349 -4.64 17.92 -15.81
CA PRO A 349 -5.87 17.66 -15.09
C PRO A 349 -5.81 16.35 -14.28
N VAL A 350 -5.15 15.32 -14.78
CA VAL A 350 -4.97 14.03 -14.09
C VAL A 350 -4.05 14.21 -12.89
N ARG A 351 -2.88 14.84 -13.06
CA ARG A 351 -1.93 15.12 -11.96
C ARG A 351 -2.60 15.89 -10.82
N ARG A 352 -3.46 16.83 -11.16
CA ARG A 352 -4.17 17.66 -10.20
C ARG A 352 -5.31 16.91 -9.50
N THR A 353 -6.02 16.02 -10.21
CA THR A 353 -7.21 15.33 -9.67
C THR A 353 -6.93 13.95 -9.08
N GLN A 354 -5.77 13.36 -9.38
CA GLN A 354 -5.34 12.07 -8.88
C GLN A 354 -3.96 12.15 -8.20
N PRO A 355 -3.73 13.06 -7.23
CA PRO A 355 -2.42 13.17 -6.60
C PRO A 355 -2.05 11.86 -5.92
N TRP A 356 -0.84 11.37 -6.23
CA TRP A 356 -0.37 10.07 -5.78
C TRP A 356 1.11 10.12 -5.37
N GLY A 357 1.38 9.56 -4.18
CA GLY A 357 2.75 9.38 -3.71
C GLY A 357 3.33 8.02 -4.12
N LEU A 358 4.28 7.50 -3.35
CA LEU A 358 4.78 6.14 -3.56
C LEU A 358 3.90 5.14 -2.80
N GLY A 359 2.82 4.71 -3.44
CA GLY A 359 1.86 3.76 -2.89
C GLY A 359 0.79 4.37 -1.98
N TRP A 360 0.80 5.66 -1.74
CA TRP A 360 -0.22 6.38 -0.98
C TRP A 360 -1.03 7.31 -1.87
N ARG A 361 -2.35 7.27 -1.69
CA ARG A 361 -3.22 8.30 -2.24
C ARG A 361 -3.08 9.57 -1.40
N LEU A 362 -3.02 10.72 -2.07
CA LEU A 362 -2.91 12.02 -1.41
C LEU A 362 -4.23 12.77 -1.48
N ASN A 363 -4.34 13.89 -0.74
CA ASN A 363 -5.55 14.68 -0.75
C ASN A 363 -5.73 15.38 -2.10
N HIS A 364 -6.99 15.50 -2.50
CA HIS A 364 -7.40 16.22 -3.69
C HIS A 364 -8.19 17.46 -3.28
N ARG A 365 -7.72 18.63 -3.69
CA ARG A 365 -8.42 19.89 -3.42
C ARG A 365 -9.72 19.94 -4.24
N GLY A 366 -10.86 19.95 -3.56
CA GLY A 366 -12.16 20.25 -4.15
C GLY A 366 -13.16 19.10 -4.27
N THR A 367 -12.74 17.83 -4.10
CA THR A 367 -13.68 16.70 -3.99
C THR A 367 -13.13 15.64 -3.04
N SER A 368 -14.00 15.06 -2.23
CA SER A 368 -13.63 13.98 -1.34
C SER A 368 -14.55 12.78 -1.53
N ASP A 369 -14.30 12.02 -2.57
CA ASP A 369 -14.91 10.70 -2.74
C ASP A 369 -14.17 9.58 -2.00
N ASN A 370 -13.09 9.91 -1.29
CA ASN A 370 -12.19 8.94 -0.66
C ASN A 370 -12.27 8.93 0.87
N TRP A 371 -12.21 10.10 1.47
CA TRP A 371 -12.27 10.26 2.93
C TRP A 371 -13.04 11.53 3.32
N SER A 372 -12.48 12.52 4.01
CA SER A 372 -13.20 13.66 4.56
C SER A 372 -12.97 14.94 3.75
N ASP A 373 -14.00 15.81 3.68
CA ASP A 373 -13.92 17.17 3.14
C ASP A 373 -13.21 18.15 4.10
N LEU A 374 -12.99 17.73 5.37
CA LEU A 374 -12.51 18.59 6.46
C LEU A 374 -11.01 18.41 6.76
N LEU A 375 -10.34 17.45 6.12
CA LEU A 375 -8.94 17.15 6.38
C LEU A 375 -8.01 18.11 5.64
N SER A 376 -6.78 18.26 6.17
CA SER A 376 -5.76 19.13 5.60
C SER A 376 -5.35 18.71 4.17
N PRO A 377 -4.76 19.61 3.38
CA PRO A 377 -4.20 19.24 2.08
C PRO A 377 -3.04 18.24 2.15
N GLN A 378 -2.42 18.07 3.33
CA GLN A 378 -1.33 17.12 3.52
C GLN A 378 -1.79 15.69 3.82
N VAL A 379 -3.10 15.47 4.00
CA VAL A 379 -3.63 14.15 4.32
C VAL A 379 -3.27 13.13 3.23
N PHE A 380 -2.88 11.96 3.66
CA PHE A 380 -2.65 10.82 2.81
C PHE A 380 -3.29 9.56 3.41
N GLY A 381 -3.52 8.58 2.58
CA GLY A 381 -4.20 7.36 3.02
C GLY A 381 -4.44 6.39 1.89
N HIS A 382 -5.34 5.46 2.13
CA HIS A 382 -5.80 4.52 1.11
C HIS A 382 -7.23 4.05 1.39
N THR A 383 -7.94 3.65 0.33
CA THR A 383 -9.26 3.03 0.43
C THR A 383 -9.21 1.58 -0.03
N GLY A 384 -10.11 0.75 0.48
CA GLY A 384 -10.28 -0.65 0.08
C GLY A 384 -11.66 -0.92 -0.50
N SER A 385 -11.73 -1.74 -1.55
CA SER A 385 -13.00 -2.13 -2.19
C SER A 385 -13.98 -2.84 -1.25
N ALA A 386 -13.49 -3.44 -0.17
CA ALA A 386 -14.29 -4.03 0.90
C ALA A 386 -14.93 -2.99 1.86
N GLY A 387 -14.88 -1.69 1.52
CA GLY A 387 -15.46 -0.62 2.32
C GLY A 387 -14.57 -0.15 3.46
N ASN A 388 -13.27 -0.15 3.23
CA ASN A 388 -12.28 0.32 4.18
C ASN A 388 -11.77 1.70 3.77
N VAL A 389 -11.45 2.52 4.76
CA VAL A 389 -10.70 3.75 4.59
C VAL A 389 -9.73 3.94 5.74
N VAL A 390 -8.51 4.32 5.40
CA VAL A 390 -7.49 4.73 6.36
C VAL A 390 -6.92 6.05 5.88
N TRP A 391 -6.87 7.04 6.75
CA TRP A 391 -6.22 8.31 6.46
C TRP A 391 -5.37 8.78 7.65
N MET A 392 -4.35 9.53 7.33
CA MET A 392 -3.41 10.16 8.25
C MET A 392 -3.27 11.63 7.87
N ASP A 393 -3.41 12.51 8.84
CA ASP A 393 -3.26 13.94 8.66
C ASP A 393 -2.04 14.46 9.43
N PRO A 394 -0.93 14.76 8.73
CA PRO A 394 0.28 15.29 9.36
C PRO A 394 0.08 16.61 10.08
N ALA A 395 -0.88 17.46 9.64
CA ALA A 395 -1.13 18.76 10.24
C ALA A 395 -1.68 18.65 11.67
N THR A 396 -2.49 17.63 11.93
CA THR A 396 -3.08 17.38 13.25
C THR A 396 -2.40 16.23 13.98
N GLN A 397 -1.48 15.50 13.33
CA GLN A 397 -0.94 14.22 13.79
C GLN A 397 -2.04 13.19 14.06
N GLY A 398 -3.20 13.40 13.43
CA GLY A 398 -4.39 12.58 13.56
C GLY A 398 -4.49 11.50 12.50
N PHE A 399 -5.18 10.42 12.83
CA PHE A 399 -5.47 9.35 11.89
C PHE A 399 -6.77 8.65 12.20
N CYS A 400 -7.30 7.94 11.22
CA CYS A 400 -8.50 7.13 11.36
C CYS A 400 -8.36 5.82 10.61
N VAL A 401 -8.89 4.75 11.19
CA VAL A 401 -9.07 3.44 10.59
C VAL A 401 -10.55 3.07 10.64
N ILE A 402 -11.21 3.04 9.48
CA ILE A 402 -12.59 2.57 9.32
C ILE A 402 -12.54 1.30 8.49
N LEU A 403 -13.00 0.20 9.06
CA LEU A 403 -13.06 -1.10 8.40
C LEU A 403 -14.51 -1.56 8.35
N THR A 404 -14.96 -2.02 7.19
CA THR A 404 -16.30 -2.60 7.03
C THR A 404 -16.24 -3.88 6.22
N ASN A 405 -17.34 -4.62 6.20
CA ASN A 405 -17.53 -5.76 5.32
C ASN A 405 -18.57 -5.49 4.21
N TYR A 406 -18.62 -4.24 3.75
CA TYR A 406 -19.53 -3.76 2.73
C TYR A 406 -18.78 -3.15 1.54
N LEU A 407 -19.24 -3.42 0.31
CA LEU A 407 -18.59 -2.92 -0.90
C LEU A 407 -18.58 -1.39 -0.97
N ARG A 408 -17.39 -0.79 -1.04
CA ARG A 408 -17.23 0.66 -1.18
C ARG A 408 -18.02 1.21 -2.38
N ALA A 409 -17.97 0.52 -3.51
CA ALA A 409 -18.61 0.98 -4.75
C ALA A 409 -20.14 1.15 -4.64
N ARG A 410 -20.80 0.42 -3.73
CA ARG A 410 -22.25 0.53 -3.54
C ARG A 410 -22.69 1.80 -2.80
N ALA A 411 -21.83 2.37 -1.95
CA ALA A 411 -22.14 3.59 -1.20
C ALA A 411 -20.84 4.26 -0.71
N PRO A 412 -20.00 4.82 -1.60
CA PRO A 412 -18.74 5.45 -1.23
C PRO A 412 -18.92 6.62 -0.26
N TRP A 413 -20.02 7.36 -0.36
CA TRP A 413 -20.39 8.48 0.50
C TRP A 413 -20.48 8.12 1.99
N ARG A 414 -20.75 6.85 2.36
CA ARG A 414 -20.78 6.43 3.77
C ARG A 414 -19.42 6.62 4.44
N LEU A 415 -18.34 6.25 3.75
CA LEU A 415 -16.98 6.42 4.28
C LEU A 415 -16.61 7.90 4.42
N VAL A 416 -17.07 8.74 3.49
CA VAL A 416 -16.91 10.20 3.56
C VAL A 416 -17.66 10.77 4.76
N HIS A 417 -18.92 10.38 4.96
CA HIS A 417 -19.72 10.83 6.12
C HIS A 417 -19.09 10.44 7.46
N LEU A 418 -18.62 9.19 7.58
CA LEU A 418 -17.91 8.74 8.81
C LEU A 418 -16.62 9.54 9.00
N SER A 419 -15.84 9.69 7.94
CA SER A 419 -14.59 10.46 8.01
C SER A 419 -14.82 11.93 8.33
N ASN A 420 -15.88 12.56 7.80
CA ASN A 420 -16.27 13.94 8.15
C ASN A 420 -16.62 14.05 9.63
N ALA A 421 -17.43 13.13 10.16
CA ALA A 421 -17.80 13.13 11.59
C ALA A 421 -16.55 12.95 12.48
N ILE A 422 -15.65 12.03 12.11
CA ILE A 422 -14.42 11.80 12.88
C ILE A 422 -13.46 12.99 12.74
N ALA A 423 -13.25 13.52 11.53
CA ALA A 423 -12.38 14.67 11.31
C ALA A 423 -12.86 15.91 12.10
N SER A 424 -14.19 16.10 12.20
CA SER A 424 -14.76 17.20 12.98
C SER A 424 -14.55 17.07 14.49
N ALA A 425 -14.15 15.91 14.99
CA ALA A 425 -13.88 15.69 16.41
C ALA A 425 -12.46 16.16 16.82
N PHE A 426 -11.54 16.30 15.88
CA PHE A 426 -10.21 16.82 16.17
C PHE A 426 -10.27 18.32 16.50
N LEU A 427 -9.76 18.71 17.71
CA LEU A 427 -9.76 20.06 18.23
C LEU A 427 -8.42 20.77 17.97
#